data_7bccf21acde08ba08f5564976d3b14df
#
_entry.id   7bccf21acde08ba08f5564976d3b14df
#
_cell.length_a   1.000
_cell.length_b   1.000
_cell.length_c   1.000
_cell.angle_alpha   90.00
_cell.angle_beta   90.00
_cell.angle_gamma   90.00
#
_symmetry.space_group_name_H-M   'P 1'
#
loop_
_entity.id
_entity.type
_entity.pdbx_description
1 polymer ?
#
loop_
_entity_poly.entity_id
_entity_poly.type
_entity_poly.pdbx_seq_one_letter_code
_entity_poly.pdbx_strand_id
1 'polypeptide(L)'
;TEPDRKILPFALKDQKRDAVKNLYFDPREPSTIIPITLHLYKKYANISRRNVTNVLKSLKTYQLNFGRRRPPDLKNRLFMYKPGMLAMDMFFPSPTLGWARTNVLCCMDTWSRYCGVYAIDTKRQADVLKGMTDFLAKFASMGHLPRRILSDKGSDMAGATRAIEPYRQAKDGNAPMVLHTATGTPVLIVEGLNAQVQRRMQIFRT
;
A
#
# COMPACT_ATOMS: atom_id res chain seq x y z
N THR A 1 -16.67 -18.87 32.99
CA THR A 1 -15.41 -18.20 33.37
C THR A 1 -15.27 -16.96 32.49
N GLU A 2 -15.48 -15.76 33.08
CA GLU A 2 -15.21 -14.48 32.39
C GLU A 2 -13.74 -14.44 32.01
N PRO A 3 -13.40 -14.04 30.76
CA PRO A 3 -12.01 -13.89 30.38
C PRO A 3 -11.39 -12.76 31.23
N ASP A 4 -10.22 -13.03 31.82
CA ASP A 4 -9.43 -12.07 32.59
C ASP A 4 -9.35 -10.72 31.86
N ARG A 5 -10.12 -9.73 32.31
CA ARG A 5 -10.04 -8.37 31.78
C ARG A 5 -8.70 -7.80 32.17
N LYS A 6 -7.77 -7.84 31.26
CA LYS A 6 -6.44 -7.23 31.42
C LYS A 6 -6.60 -5.74 31.72
N ILE A 7 -6.30 -5.35 32.97
CA ILE A 7 -6.32 -3.93 33.37
C ILE A 7 -5.19 -3.23 32.62
N LEU A 8 -5.55 -2.32 31.71
CA LEU A 8 -4.59 -1.56 30.93
C LEU A 8 -4.01 -0.40 31.75
N PRO A 9 -2.72 -0.14 31.70
CA PRO A 9 -2.10 0.96 32.42
C PRO A 9 -2.57 2.34 31.90
N PHE A 10 -2.55 3.32 32.76
CA PHE A 10 -2.77 4.72 32.42
C PHE A 10 -1.47 5.36 31.96
N ALA A 11 -1.47 5.91 30.75
CA ALA A 11 -0.33 6.63 30.22
C ALA A 11 -0.29 8.07 30.72
N LEU A 12 0.87 8.55 31.20
CA LEU A 12 1.14 9.95 31.49
C LEU A 12 1.17 10.78 30.19
N LYS A 13 1.09 12.12 30.31
CA LYS A 13 1.01 13.02 29.14
C LYS A 13 2.16 12.81 28.16
N ASP A 14 3.39 12.72 28.65
CA ASP A 14 4.57 12.52 27.82
C ASP A 14 4.61 11.11 27.22
N GLN A 15 4.25 10.08 27.98
CA GLN A 15 4.12 8.72 27.49
C GLN A 15 3.12 8.60 26.34
N LYS A 16 1.99 9.32 26.40
CA LYS A 16 1.02 9.38 25.30
C LYS A 16 1.63 9.96 24.04
N ARG A 17 2.39 11.06 24.20
CA ARG A 17 3.05 11.74 23.09
C ARG A 17 4.09 10.83 22.42
N ASP A 18 4.92 10.19 23.22
CA ASP A 18 5.99 9.32 22.72
C ASP A 18 5.43 8.03 22.11
N ALA A 19 4.40 7.44 22.71
CA ALA A 19 3.74 6.28 22.15
C ALA A 19 3.12 6.56 20.76
N VAL A 20 2.52 7.74 20.57
CA VAL A 20 1.98 8.15 19.26
C VAL A 20 3.09 8.38 18.26
N LYS A 21 4.20 9.07 18.66
CA LYS A 21 5.33 9.33 17.78
C LYS A 21 6.01 8.05 17.34
N ASN A 22 6.29 7.13 18.27
CA ASN A 22 6.96 5.88 17.98
C ASN A 22 6.17 5.05 16.95
N LEU A 23 4.84 4.98 17.08
CA LEU A 23 4.02 4.32 16.08
C LEU A 23 3.97 5.06 14.73
N TYR A 24 3.93 6.38 14.75
CA TYR A 24 3.87 7.17 13.53
C TYR A 24 5.15 7.04 12.70
N PHE A 25 6.30 6.96 13.35
CA PHE A 25 7.61 6.85 12.69
C PHE A 25 8.06 5.39 12.46
N ASP A 26 7.39 4.38 13.01
CA ASP A 26 7.70 2.99 12.71
C ASP A 26 7.18 2.62 11.30
N PRO A 27 8.06 2.21 10.36
CA PRO A 27 7.66 1.85 9.01
C PRO A 27 6.72 0.65 8.93
N ARG A 28 6.74 -0.21 9.95
CA ARG A 28 5.92 -1.43 10.03
C ARG A 28 4.52 -1.16 10.56
N GLU A 29 4.33 0.00 11.18
CA GLU A 29 3.09 0.35 11.87
C GLU A 29 2.24 1.34 11.06
N PRO A 30 0.93 1.39 11.29
CA PRO A 30 0.06 2.32 10.58
C PRO A 30 0.38 3.78 10.95
N SER A 31 0.35 4.67 9.93
CA SER A 31 0.68 6.10 10.07
C SER A 31 -0.54 7.03 10.11
N THR A 32 -1.76 6.50 10.25
CA THR A 32 -2.97 7.31 10.25
C THR A 32 -3.68 7.30 11.61
N ILE A 33 -4.50 8.33 11.87
CA ILE A 33 -5.12 8.56 13.18
C ILE A 33 -5.86 7.33 13.71
N ILE A 34 -6.73 6.72 12.89
CA ILE A 34 -7.61 5.63 13.35
C ILE A 34 -6.81 4.37 13.71
N PRO A 35 -5.95 3.82 12.86
CA PRO A 35 -5.15 2.65 13.20
C PRO A 35 -4.21 2.87 14.38
N ILE A 36 -3.54 4.04 14.48
CA ILE A 36 -2.71 4.38 15.66
C ILE A 36 -3.58 4.38 16.93
N THR A 37 -4.77 4.96 16.86
CA THR A 37 -5.69 4.99 18.00
C THR A 37 -6.08 3.57 18.42
N LEU A 38 -6.46 2.72 17.48
CA LEU A 38 -6.84 1.32 17.74
C LEU A 38 -5.67 0.51 18.32
N HIS A 39 -4.45 0.73 17.83
CA HIS A 39 -3.25 0.08 18.38
C HIS A 39 -3.02 0.50 19.84
N LEU A 40 -3.13 1.79 20.14
CA LEU A 40 -2.89 2.33 21.48
C LEU A 40 -4.01 1.98 22.47
N TYR A 41 -5.25 1.78 22.03
CA TYR A 41 -6.33 1.27 22.89
C TYR A 41 -6.05 -0.13 23.45
N LYS A 42 -5.24 -0.93 22.77
CA LYS A 42 -4.83 -2.24 23.26
C LYS A 42 -3.75 -2.16 24.35
N LYS A 43 -3.07 -1.02 24.47
CA LYS A 43 -1.94 -0.82 25.38
C LYS A 43 -2.26 0.07 26.58
N TYR A 44 -3.18 1.04 26.42
CA TYR A 44 -3.45 2.06 27.42
C TYR A 44 -4.94 2.36 27.56
N ALA A 45 -5.43 2.48 28.79
CA ALA A 45 -6.84 2.73 29.06
C ALA A 45 -7.30 4.18 28.79
N ASN A 46 -6.37 5.16 28.83
CA ASN A 46 -6.69 6.59 28.83
C ASN A 46 -6.23 7.34 27.58
N ILE A 47 -5.96 6.65 26.47
CA ILE A 47 -5.66 7.30 25.18
C ILE A 47 -6.96 7.46 24.41
N SER A 48 -7.21 8.66 23.91
CA SER A 48 -8.35 8.97 23.07
C SER A 48 -7.92 9.31 21.65
N ARG A 49 -8.83 9.20 20.68
CA ARG A 49 -8.59 9.68 19.30
C ARG A 49 -8.19 11.15 19.28
N ARG A 50 -8.73 11.97 20.20
CA ARG A 50 -8.36 13.40 20.34
C ARG A 50 -6.91 13.57 20.74
N ASN A 51 -6.40 12.74 21.67
CA ASN A 51 -4.98 12.76 22.06
C ASN A 51 -4.08 12.44 20.86
N VAL A 52 -4.37 11.37 20.13
CA VAL A 52 -3.63 10.97 18.93
C VAL A 52 -3.64 12.10 17.88
N THR A 53 -4.82 12.66 17.59
CA THR A 53 -4.99 13.76 16.65
C THR A 53 -4.16 14.99 17.02
N ASN A 54 -4.18 15.39 18.29
CA ASN A 54 -3.44 16.56 18.77
C ASN A 54 -1.93 16.36 18.65
N VAL A 55 -1.44 15.18 19.01
CA VAL A 55 -0.01 14.85 18.88
C VAL A 55 0.42 14.85 17.41
N LEU A 56 -0.32 14.18 16.54
CA LEU A 56 0.02 14.13 15.11
C LEU A 56 -0.02 15.53 14.48
N LYS A 57 -1.04 16.33 14.78
CA LYS A 57 -1.12 17.71 14.28
C LYS A 57 0.03 18.60 14.76
N SER A 58 0.66 18.32 15.89
CA SER A 58 1.83 19.05 16.36
C SER A 58 3.13 18.63 15.65
N LEU A 59 3.14 17.53 14.91
CA LEU A 59 4.32 17.08 14.18
C LEU A 59 4.40 17.78 12.82
N LYS A 60 5.53 18.45 12.57
CA LYS A 60 5.80 19.13 11.28
C LYS A 60 5.66 18.16 10.10
N THR A 61 6.20 16.97 10.24
CA THR A 61 6.12 15.87 9.25
C THR A 61 4.67 15.51 8.91
N TYR A 62 3.81 15.40 9.93
CA TYR A 62 2.39 15.10 9.72
C TYR A 62 1.69 16.26 9.00
N GLN A 63 1.97 17.51 9.37
CA GLN A 63 1.40 18.71 8.73
C GLN A 63 1.78 18.80 7.26
N LEU A 64 3.05 18.55 6.91
CA LEU A 64 3.55 18.57 5.53
C LEU A 64 2.94 17.46 4.67
N ASN A 65 2.67 16.30 5.27
CA ASN A 65 2.17 15.13 4.57
C ASN A 65 0.64 14.96 4.68
N PHE A 66 -0.03 15.86 5.39
CA PHE A 66 -1.50 15.87 5.47
C PHE A 66 -2.06 16.44 4.16
N GLY A 67 -2.19 15.56 3.18
CA GLY A 67 -2.68 15.92 1.85
C GLY A 67 -4.07 16.57 1.93
N ARG A 68 -4.28 17.63 1.17
CA ARG A 68 -5.62 18.20 0.94
C ARG A 68 -6.55 17.07 0.54
N ARG A 69 -7.70 16.95 1.20
CA ARG A 69 -8.75 16.03 0.78
C ARG A 69 -9.08 16.38 -0.68
N ARG A 70 -8.74 15.49 -1.60
CA ARG A 70 -9.31 15.59 -2.93
C ARG A 70 -10.82 15.44 -2.79
N PRO A 71 -11.63 16.32 -3.39
CA PRO A 71 -13.06 16.08 -3.44
C PRO A 71 -13.30 14.69 -4.01
N PRO A 72 -14.30 13.97 -3.53
CA PRO A 72 -14.61 12.65 -4.03
C PRO A 72 -15.22 12.77 -5.43
N ASP A 73 -14.37 12.80 -6.43
CA ASP A 73 -14.76 12.61 -7.82
C ASP A 73 -15.04 11.13 -8.07
N LEU A 74 -16.12 10.66 -7.41
CA LEU A 74 -16.42 9.25 -7.23
C LEU A 74 -17.48 8.74 -8.18
N LYS A 75 -17.79 9.48 -9.22
CA LYS A 75 -18.73 9.03 -10.24
C LYS A 75 -18.07 7.90 -11.03
N ASN A 76 -18.64 6.70 -10.93
CA ASN A 76 -18.33 5.49 -11.72
C ASN A 76 -17.21 4.56 -11.21
N ARG A 77 -17.18 4.22 -9.94
CA ARG A 77 -16.32 3.14 -9.44
C ARG A 77 -17.09 1.82 -9.30
N LEU A 78 -17.38 1.16 -10.39
CA LEU A 78 -17.77 -0.25 -10.38
C LEU A 78 -16.50 -1.12 -10.41
N PHE A 79 -15.98 -1.46 -9.22
CA PHE A 79 -14.89 -2.41 -9.11
C PHE A 79 -15.46 -3.79 -8.76
N MET A 80 -15.45 -4.68 -9.72
CA MET A 80 -15.68 -6.10 -9.44
C MET A 80 -14.38 -6.70 -8.91
N TYR A 81 -14.22 -6.70 -7.60
CA TYR A 81 -13.10 -7.37 -6.96
C TYR A 81 -13.31 -8.88 -6.98
N LYS A 82 -12.38 -9.61 -7.57
CA LYS A 82 -12.37 -11.08 -7.58
C LYS A 82 -11.01 -11.56 -7.06
N PRO A 83 -10.97 -12.70 -6.35
CA PRO A 83 -9.70 -13.31 -5.96
C PRO A 83 -8.80 -13.52 -7.18
N GLY A 84 -7.52 -13.18 -7.05
CA GLY A 84 -6.54 -13.32 -8.13
C GLY A 84 -6.57 -12.22 -9.20
N MET A 85 -7.39 -11.17 -9.02
CA MET A 85 -7.31 -9.96 -9.84
C MET A 85 -6.26 -9.03 -9.25
N LEU A 86 -5.13 -8.93 -9.92
CA LEU A 86 -3.99 -8.14 -9.49
C LEU A 86 -3.99 -6.78 -10.18
N ALA A 87 -3.68 -5.72 -9.44
CA ALA A 87 -3.43 -4.39 -9.97
C ALA A 87 -1.95 -4.07 -9.83
N MET A 88 -1.33 -3.60 -10.90
CA MET A 88 0.10 -3.25 -10.92
C MET A 88 0.28 -1.88 -11.55
N ASP A 89 1.16 -1.09 -10.94
CA ASP A 89 1.49 0.25 -11.41
C ASP A 89 2.88 0.65 -10.93
N MET A 90 3.51 1.53 -11.68
CA MET A 90 4.80 2.11 -11.34
C MET A 90 4.67 3.59 -11.04
N PHE A 91 5.33 4.04 -9.98
CA PHE A 91 5.46 5.46 -9.73
C PHE A 91 6.91 5.88 -9.54
N PHE A 92 7.15 7.16 -9.78
CA PHE A 92 8.46 7.78 -9.66
C PHE A 92 8.43 8.72 -8.46
N PRO A 93 9.19 8.41 -7.39
CA PRO A 93 9.30 9.32 -6.27
C PRO A 93 9.85 10.67 -6.72
N SER A 94 9.35 11.76 -6.13
CA SER A 94 9.87 13.09 -6.44
C SER A 94 11.37 13.17 -6.18
N PRO A 95 12.16 13.78 -7.09
CA PRO A 95 13.58 14.03 -6.88
C PRO A 95 13.87 14.78 -5.56
N THR A 96 12.94 15.60 -5.11
CA THR A 96 13.04 16.30 -3.84
C THR A 96 13.08 15.37 -2.63
N LEU A 97 12.71 14.11 -2.79
CA LEU A 97 12.75 13.08 -1.73
C LEU A 97 14.11 12.40 -1.60
N GLY A 98 15.12 12.76 -2.40
CA GLY A 98 16.41 12.07 -2.43
C GLY A 98 16.38 10.67 -3.07
N TRP A 99 15.22 10.24 -3.58
CA TRP A 99 14.98 8.95 -4.23
C TRP A 99 14.97 9.07 -5.76
N ALA A 100 15.63 10.07 -6.30
CA ALA A 100 15.56 10.52 -7.70
C ALA A 100 15.88 9.42 -8.75
N ARG A 101 16.49 8.32 -8.36
CA ARG A 101 16.87 7.23 -9.26
C ARG A 101 16.12 5.92 -9.02
N THR A 102 15.25 5.89 -8.01
CA THR A 102 14.51 4.67 -7.67
C THR A 102 13.11 4.76 -8.22
N ASN A 103 12.74 3.84 -9.10
CA ASN A 103 11.37 3.64 -9.51
C ASN A 103 10.73 2.64 -8.54
N VAL A 104 9.45 2.74 -8.32
CA VAL A 104 8.74 1.85 -7.39
C VAL A 104 7.62 1.15 -8.13
N LEU A 105 7.72 -0.18 -8.21
CA LEU A 105 6.63 -1.03 -8.69
C LEU A 105 5.75 -1.42 -7.51
N CYS A 106 4.48 -1.11 -7.60
CA CYS A 106 3.45 -1.52 -6.66
C CYS A 106 2.54 -2.57 -7.29
N CYS A 107 2.39 -3.70 -6.60
CA CYS A 107 1.51 -4.79 -6.98
C CYS A 107 0.52 -5.05 -5.86
N MET A 108 -0.74 -5.31 -6.18
CA MET A 108 -1.77 -5.58 -5.19
C MET A 108 -2.82 -6.54 -5.70
N ASP A 109 -3.17 -7.55 -4.89
CA ASP A 109 -4.42 -8.30 -5.12
C ASP A 109 -5.62 -7.45 -4.70
N THR A 110 -6.53 -7.25 -5.62
CA THR A 110 -7.67 -6.35 -5.41
C THR A 110 -8.67 -6.88 -4.38
N TRP A 111 -8.69 -8.18 -4.15
CA TRP A 111 -9.58 -8.84 -3.20
C TRP A 111 -9.02 -8.85 -1.78
N SER A 112 -7.89 -9.52 -1.57
CA SER A 112 -7.28 -9.68 -0.24
C SER A 112 -6.55 -8.44 0.26
N ARG A 113 -6.22 -7.50 -0.65
CA ARG A 113 -5.33 -6.35 -0.40
C ARG A 113 -3.90 -6.74 -0.10
N TYR A 114 -3.53 -7.99 -0.31
CA TYR A 114 -2.13 -8.37 -0.27
C TYR A 114 -1.35 -7.55 -1.29
N CYS A 115 -0.27 -6.93 -0.86
CA CYS A 115 0.53 -6.05 -1.71
C CYS A 115 2.03 -6.34 -1.59
N GLY A 116 2.72 -6.06 -2.69
CA GLY A 116 4.17 -6.05 -2.79
C GLY A 116 4.63 -4.70 -3.33
N VAL A 117 5.75 -4.23 -2.80
CA VAL A 117 6.39 -2.98 -3.22
C VAL A 117 7.85 -3.28 -3.52
N TYR A 118 8.29 -2.97 -4.72
CA TYR A 118 9.61 -3.31 -5.23
C TYR A 118 10.34 -2.05 -5.70
N ALA A 119 11.55 -1.83 -5.20
CA ALA A 119 12.45 -0.84 -5.74
C ALA A 119 13.01 -1.36 -7.08
N ILE A 120 12.91 -0.56 -8.12
CA ILE A 120 13.34 -0.89 -9.47
C ILE A 120 14.38 0.16 -9.90
N ASP A 121 15.61 -0.28 -10.15
CA ASP A 121 16.71 0.64 -10.44
C ASP A 121 16.54 1.34 -11.79
N THR A 122 16.00 0.64 -12.78
CA THR A 122 15.80 1.19 -14.12
C THR A 122 14.37 0.95 -14.61
N LYS A 123 13.94 1.75 -15.60
CA LYS A 123 12.67 1.53 -16.30
C LYS A 123 12.75 0.42 -17.36
N ARG A 124 13.84 -0.34 -17.39
CA ARG A 124 13.98 -1.43 -18.35
C ARG A 124 12.94 -2.51 -18.06
N GLN A 125 12.31 -2.99 -19.11
CA GLN A 125 11.31 -4.05 -19.02
C GLN A 125 11.78 -5.27 -18.21
N ALA A 126 13.07 -5.61 -18.28
CA ALA A 126 13.65 -6.74 -17.54
C ALA A 126 13.59 -6.56 -16.02
N ASP A 127 13.89 -5.35 -15.52
CA ASP A 127 13.89 -5.06 -14.09
C ASP A 127 12.45 -5.05 -13.54
N VAL A 128 11.52 -4.46 -14.29
CA VAL A 128 10.09 -4.46 -13.95
C VAL A 128 9.53 -5.89 -13.98
N LEU A 129 9.89 -6.69 -15.01
CA LEU A 129 9.50 -8.09 -15.13
C LEU A 129 9.95 -8.91 -13.92
N LYS A 130 11.18 -8.69 -13.42
CA LYS A 130 11.69 -9.35 -12.21
C LYS A 130 10.81 -9.07 -10.99
N GLY A 131 10.50 -7.80 -10.72
CA GLY A 131 9.61 -7.42 -9.61
C GLY A 131 8.22 -8.03 -9.73
N MET A 132 7.64 -8.06 -10.94
CA MET A 132 6.37 -8.72 -11.19
C MET A 132 6.43 -10.23 -10.93
N THR A 133 7.47 -10.89 -11.42
CA THR A 133 7.66 -12.33 -11.26
C THR A 133 7.83 -12.70 -9.79
N ASP A 134 8.61 -11.93 -9.03
CA ASP A 134 8.79 -12.13 -7.60
C ASP A 134 7.47 -11.99 -6.82
N PHE A 135 6.65 -10.98 -7.18
CA PHE A 135 5.34 -10.83 -6.58
C PHE A 135 4.42 -12.00 -6.88
N LEU A 136 4.33 -12.41 -8.15
CA LEU A 136 3.47 -13.52 -8.58
C LEU A 136 3.88 -14.85 -7.95
N ALA A 137 5.18 -15.11 -7.83
CA ALA A 137 5.71 -16.31 -7.17
C ALA A 137 5.32 -16.34 -5.69
N LYS A 138 5.47 -15.22 -4.96
CA LYS A 138 5.05 -15.12 -3.57
C LYS A 138 3.53 -15.28 -3.42
N PHE A 139 2.75 -14.67 -4.30
CA PHE A 139 1.30 -14.77 -4.28
C PHE A 139 0.84 -16.21 -4.52
N ALA A 140 1.46 -16.89 -5.47
CA ALA A 140 1.19 -18.30 -5.76
C ALA A 140 1.62 -19.24 -4.62
N SER A 141 2.76 -18.98 -3.95
CA SER A 141 3.23 -19.79 -2.82
C SER A 141 2.29 -19.75 -1.61
N MET A 142 1.42 -18.75 -1.51
CA MET A 142 0.36 -18.67 -0.50
C MET A 142 -0.91 -19.42 -0.90
N GLY A 143 -0.91 -20.18 -1.99
CA GLY A 143 -2.07 -20.92 -2.51
C GLY A 143 -3.04 -20.06 -3.34
N HIS A 144 -2.64 -18.86 -3.73
CA HIS A 144 -3.46 -17.96 -4.54
C HIS A 144 -3.04 -18.01 -6.01
N LEU A 145 -4.00 -18.19 -6.91
CA LEU A 145 -3.72 -18.19 -8.35
C LEU A 145 -3.95 -16.80 -8.95
N PRO A 146 -2.94 -16.20 -9.60
CA PRO A 146 -3.13 -14.98 -10.37
C PRO A 146 -4.02 -15.28 -11.57
N ARG A 147 -5.15 -14.58 -11.69
CA ARG A 147 -6.12 -14.77 -12.77
C ARG A 147 -6.10 -13.63 -13.78
N ARG A 148 -5.84 -12.43 -13.34
CA ARG A 148 -5.79 -11.23 -14.17
C ARG A 148 -4.81 -10.23 -13.64
N ILE A 149 -4.14 -9.52 -14.53
CA ILE A 149 -3.33 -8.33 -14.20
C ILE A 149 -3.99 -7.12 -14.82
N LEU A 150 -4.27 -6.11 -14.01
CA LEU A 150 -4.68 -4.78 -14.44
C LEU A 150 -3.46 -3.87 -14.38
N SER A 151 -3.11 -3.25 -15.49
CA SER A 151 -2.04 -2.25 -15.57
C SER A 151 -2.43 -1.15 -16.53
N ASP A 152 -1.69 -0.04 -16.50
CA ASP A 152 -1.76 0.93 -17.58
C ASP A 152 -1.09 0.39 -18.86
N LYS A 153 -1.18 1.17 -19.95
CA LYS A 153 -0.54 0.84 -21.23
C LYS A 153 0.92 1.31 -21.32
N GLY A 154 1.58 1.60 -20.20
CA GLY A 154 2.97 2.00 -20.20
C GLY A 154 3.87 0.94 -20.84
N SER A 155 4.88 1.37 -21.58
CA SER A 155 5.87 0.47 -22.22
C SER A 155 6.62 -0.38 -21.19
N ASP A 156 6.80 0.13 -19.99
CA ASP A 156 7.40 -0.51 -18.84
C ASP A 156 6.56 -1.70 -18.33
N MET A 157 5.22 -1.63 -18.47
CA MET A 157 4.30 -2.70 -18.08
C MET A 157 4.11 -3.78 -19.16
N ALA A 158 4.74 -3.65 -20.33
CA ALA A 158 4.65 -4.63 -21.42
C ALA A 158 5.16 -6.04 -21.02
N GLY A 159 5.96 -6.14 -19.95
CA GLY A 159 6.40 -7.42 -19.39
C GLY A 159 5.33 -8.22 -18.65
N ALA A 160 4.18 -7.62 -18.31
CA ALA A 160 3.15 -8.27 -17.50
C ALA A 160 2.63 -9.58 -18.12
N THR A 161 2.50 -9.63 -19.45
CA THR A 161 2.08 -10.85 -20.17
C THR A 161 3.09 -11.98 -19.97
N ARG A 162 4.40 -11.69 -20.01
CA ARG A 162 5.45 -12.68 -19.75
C ARG A 162 5.46 -13.14 -18.31
N ALA A 163 5.25 -12.23 -17.37
CA ALA A 163 5.23 -12.54 -15.94
C ALA A 163 4.10 -13.51 -15.58
N ILE A 164 2.93 -13.40 -16.21
CA ILE A 164 1.77 -14.25 -15.90
C ILE A 164 1.73 -15.56 -16.70
N GLU A 165 2.56 -15.69 -17.75
CA GLU A 165 2.59 -16.86 -18.63
C GLU A 165 2.71 -18.21 -17.89
N PRO A 166 3.59 -18.37 -16.88
CA PRO A 166 3.70 -19.62 -16.12
C PRO A 166 2.41 -20.08 -15.44
N TYR A 167 1.45 -19.16 -15.23
CA TYR A 167 0.19 -19.42 -14.53
C TYR A 167 -0.98 -19.68 -15.49
N ARG A 168 -0.75 -19.61 -16.79
CA ARG A 168 -1.80 -19.83 -17.81
C ARG A 168 -2.36 -21.26 -17.85
N GLN A 169 -1.59 -22.21 -17.41
CA GLN A 169 -1.96 -23.63 -17.45
C GLN A 169 -2.75 -24.10 -16.24
N ALA A 170 -3.17 -23.19 -15.35
CA ALA A 170 -4.01 -23.57 -14.23
C ALA A 170 -5.36 -24.13 -14.72
N LYS A 171 -5.70 -25.32 -14.24
CA LYS A 171 -6.76 -26.24 -14.69
C LYS A 171 -8.19 -25.71 -14.82
N ASP A 172 -8.45 -24.46 -14.49
CA ASP A 172 -9.82 -23.90 -14.36
C ASP A 172 -10.41 -23.32 -15.66
N GLY A 173 -9.76 -23.52 -16.81
CA GLY A 173 -10.26 -23.00 -18.11
C GLY A 173 -10.21 -21.45 -18.25
N ASN A 174 -9.96 -20.74 -17.18
CA ASN A 174 -9.79 -19.29 -17.16
C ASN A 174 -8.29 -18.93 -17.25
N ALA A 175 -7.75 -18.94 -18.46
CA ALA A 175 -6.37 -18.50 -18.66
C ALA A 175 -6.14 -17.12 -18.05
N PRO A 176 -5.05 -16.93 -17.29
CA PRO A 176 -4.68 -15.61 -16.78
C PRO A 176 -4.60 -14.60 -17.93
N MET A 177 -5.15 -13.41 -17.72
CA MET A 177 -5.23 -12.38 -18.75
C MET A 177 -4.63 -11.08 -18.22
N VAL A 178 -3.88 -10.40 -19.08
CA VAL A 178 -3.45 -9.02 -18.84
C VAL A 178 -4.47 -8.08 -19.46
N LEU A 179 -5.03 -7.21 -18.64
CA LEU A 179 -5.96 -6.18 -19.04
C LEU A 179 -5.27 -4.82 -18.89
N HIS A 180 -5.08 -4.14 -20.00
CA HIS A 180 -4.61 -2.76 -19.96
C HIS A 180 -5.80 -1.82 -19.87
N THR A 181 -5.74 -0.85 -18.96
CA THR A 181 -6.70 0.25 -18.94
C THR A 181 -6.50 1.12 -20.19
N ALA A 182 -7.53 1.84 -20.58
CA ALA A 182 -7.39 2.83 -21.66
C ALA A 182 -6.32 3.85 -21.29
N THR A 183 -5.60 4.35 -22.30
CA THR A 183 -4.53 5.36 -22.09
C THR A 183 -5.07 6.54 -21.27
N GLY A 184 -4.39 6.88 -20.19
CA GLY A 184 -4.80 7.93 -19.27
C GLY A 184 -5.89 7.54 -18.25
N THR A 185 -6.36 6.28 -18.27
CA THR A 185 -7.28 5.80 -17.23
C THR A 185 -6.45 5.16 -16.10
N PRO A 186 -6.43 5.75 -14.91
CA PRO A 186 -5.63 5.26 -13.81
C PRO A 186 -6.14 3.91 -13.28
N VAL A 187 -5.24 3.07 -12.83
CA VAL A 187 -5.59 1.87 -12.05
C VAL A 187 -5.83 2.29 -10.60
N LEU A 188 -6.97 2.91 -10.36
CA LEU A 188 -7.32 3.65 -9.13
C LEU A 188 -7.02 2.91 -7.82
N ILE A 189 -7.10 1.59 -7.84
CA ILE A 189 -6.90 0.81 -6.63
C ILE A 189 -5.43 0.76 -6.22
N VAL A 190 -4.52 0.63 -7.17
CA VAL A 190 -3.07 0.62 -6.89
C VAL A 190 -2.54 2.03 -6.69
N GLU A 191 -3.20 3.06 -7.23
CA GLU A 191 -2.87 4.45 -6.92
C GLU A 191 -3.03 4.78 -5.43
N GLY A 192 -4.03 4.17 -4.77
CA GLY A 192 -4.18 4.27 -3.32
C GLY A 192 -2.97 3.71 -2.58
N LEU A 193 -2.41 2.58 -3.06
CA LEU A 193 -1.17 2.00 -2.53
C LEU A 193 0.02 2.92 -2.82
N ASN A 194 0.16 3.40 -4.06
CA ASN A 194 1.22 4.34 -4.45
C ASN A 194 1.24 5.56 -3.53
N ALA A 195 0.08 6.16 -3.27
CA ALA A 195 -0.04 7.31 -2.37
C ALA A 195 0.37 6.98 -0.92
N GLN A 196 0.09 5.77 -0.44
CA GLN A 196 0.52 5.32 0.89
C GLN A 196 2.03 5.14 0.95
N VAL A 197 2.62 4.48 -0.05
CA VAL A 197 4.08 4.27 -0.15
C VAL A 197 4.80 5.61 -0.22
N GLN A 198 4.38 6.52 -1.10
CA GLN A 198 4.96 7.87 -1.21
C GLN A 198 4.90 8.62 0.13
N ARG A 199 3.77 8.54 0.84
CA ARG A 199 3.63 9.17 2.15
C ARG A 199 4.62 8.59 3.17
N ARG A 200 4.82 7.26 3.16
CA ARG A 200 5.79 6.61 4.02
C ARG A 200 7.22 7.07 3.68
N MET A 201 7.58 7.08 2.41
CA MET A 201 8.90 7.57 1.97
C MET A 201 9.15 9.01 2.43
N GLN A 202 8.13 9.87 2.42
CA GLN A 202 8.23 11.25 2.90
C GLN A 202 8.47 11.34 4.40
N ILE A 203 7.84 10.47 5.20
CA ILE A 203 8.02 10.43 6.66
C ILE A 203 9.47 10.08 7.04
N PHE A 204 10.10 9.17 6.30
CA PHE A 204 11.47 8.74 6.59
C PHE A 204 12.55 9.71 6.15
N ARG A 205 12.22 10.72 5.39
CA ARG A 205 13.16 11.76 4.99
C ARG A 205 13.36 12.86 6.04
N THR A 206 12.37 13.08 6.89
CA THR A 206 12.37 14.17 7.90
C THR A 206 12.90 13.72 9.24
#